data_2b748009acaecc2f734c552f5fdaaacc
#
_entry.id   2b748009acaecc2f734c552f5fdaaacc
#
_cell.length_a   1.000
_cell.length_b   1.000
_cell.length_c   1.000
_cell.angle_alpha   90.00
_cell.angle_beta   90.00
_cell.angle_gamma   90.00
#
_symmetry.space_group_name_H-M   'P 1'
#
loop_
_entity.id
_entity.type
_entity.pdbx_description
1 polymer ?
#
loop_
_entity_poly.entity_id
_entity_poly.type
_entity_poly.pdbx_seq_one_letter_code
_entity_poly.pdbx_strand_id
1 'polypeptide(L)'
;AIKFANWCKEQYGCRMLDECSTHVQDYADFLVAQGKSPSTIHTYLAGICRICGVPLADIQKPIRVVAENTRSRGTKAVDERKDAGREASPRLYDFASIVGIRRNEYLHLRPDDLAKDDFGNPCILVRKGKGGKRQLQRILPEELDAVKAVFDNPADANHLFSKDEMNNKIDLHHLRALRAQQMYR
;
A
#
# COMPACT_ATOMS: atom_id res chain seq x y z
N ALA A 1 17.10 9.20 -4.09
CA ALA A 1 18.20 10.00 -4.68
C ALA A 1 18.65 11.12 -3.75
N ILE A 2 17.79 12.06 -3.32
CA ILE A 2 18.18 13.21 -2.48
C ILE A 2 18.91 12.80 -1.19
N LYS A 3 18.41 11.82 -0.44
CA LYS A 3 19.06 11.32 0.78
C LYS A 3 20.48 10.78 0.51
N PHE A 4 20.67 10.10 -0.60
CA PHE A 4 21.97 9.60 -1.02
C PHE A 4 22.94 10.75 -1.35
N ALA A 5 22.52 11.70 -2.18
CA ALA A 5 23.34 12.85 -2.53
C ALA A 5 23.74 13.67 -1.31
N ASN A 6 22.81 13.93 -0.37
CA ASN A 6 23.13 14.61 0.89
C ASN A 6 24.16 13.82 1.72
N TRP A 7 23.98 12.51 1.82
CA TRP A 7 24.94 11.65 2.53
C TRP A 7 26.33 11.68 1.88
N CYS A 8 26.42 11.58 0.54
CA CYS A 8 27.71 11.70 -0.17
C CYS A 8 28.36 13.08 0.07
N LYS A 9 27.56 14.14 0.08
CA LYS A 9 28.07 15.49 0.41
C LYS A 9 28.60 15.56 1.85
N GLU A 10 27.89 15.00 2.80
CA GLU A 10 28.27 15.01 4.22
C GLU A 10 29.51 14.15 4.50
N GLN A 11 29.62 12.97 3.89
CA GLN A 11 30.70 12.01 4.15
C GLN A 11 31.94 12.27 3.32
N TYR A 12 31.79 12.69 2.05
CA TYR A 12 32.87 12.76 1.08
C TYR A 12 33.01 14.15 0.43
N GLY A 13 32.13 15.09 0.73
CA GLY A 13 32.17 16.43 0.13
C GLY A 13 31.72 16.46 -1.35
N CYS A 14 31.15 15.37 -1.87
CA CYS A 14 30.71 15.27 -3.27
C CYS A 14 29.70 16.37 -3.62
N ARG A 15 29.88 16.98 -4.80
CA ARG A 15 28.99 18.02 -5.33
C ARG A 15 28.32 17.62 -6.63
N MET A 16 28.90 16.67 -7.35
CA MET A 16 28.43 16.18 -8.64
C MET A 16 27.96 14.73 -8.55
N LEU A 17 27.06 14.32 -9.45
CA LEU A 17 26.46 12.98 -9.42
C LEU A 17 27.45 11.87 -9.76
N ASP A 18 28.37 12.14 -10.68
CA ASP A 18 29.46 11.24 -11.05
C ASP A 18 30.39 10.94 -9.89
N GLU A 19 30.74 11.95 -9.08
CA GLU A 19 31.47 11.76 -7.82
C GLU A 19 30.70 10.85 -6.86
N CYS A 20 29.38 11.08 -6.70
CA CYS A 20 28.54 10.23 -5.86
C CYS A 20 28.45 8.79 -6.35
N SER A 21 28.58 8.55 -7.66
CA SER A 21 28.40 7.22 -8.24
C SER A 21 29.43 6.20 -7.72
N THR A 22 30.62 6.65 -7.35
CA THR A 22 31.69 5.82 -6.78
C THR A 22 31.37 5.33 -5.36
N HIS A 23 30.44 5.97 -4.65
CA HIS A 23 30.09 5.69 -3.26
C HIS A 23 28.76 4.93 -3.10
N VAL A 24 28.24 4.29 -4.16
CA VAL A 24 26.98 3.54 -4.08
C VAL A 24 27.10 2.32 -3.17
N GLN A 25 28.26 1.62 -3.19
CA GLN A 25 28.52 0.49 -2.28
C GLN A 25 28.61 0.97 -0.82
N ASP A 26 29.35 2.03 -0.55
CA ASP A 26 29.50 2.58 0.80
C ASP A 26 28.13 2.98 1.38
N TYR A 27 27.24 3.52 0.54
CA TYR A 27 25.88 3.82 0.95
C TYR A 27 25.04 2.58 1.22
N ALA A 28 25.25 1.49 0.47
CA ALA A 28 24.61 0.20 0.75
C ALA A 28 25.01 -0.32 2.13
N ASP A 29 26.30 -0.26 2.46
CA ASP A 29 26.86 -0.70 3.75
C ASP A 29 26.36 0.20 4.88
N PHE A 30 26.28 1.51 4.65
CA PHE A 30 25.66 2.45 5.59
C PHE A 30 24.20 2.08 5.89
N LEU A 31 23.40 1.74 4.87
CA LEU A 31 22.01 1.33 5.07
C LEU A 31 21.89 0.03 5.86
N VAL A 32 22.82 -0.90 5.67
CA VAL A 32 22.92 -2.15 6.47
C VAL A 32 23.24 -1.82 7.93
N ALA A 33 24.23 -0.98 8.17
CA ALA A 33 24.62 -0.53 9.50
C ALA A 33 23.49 0.23 10.22
N GLN A 34 22.63 0.93 9.46
CA GLN A 34 21.41 1.56 9.99
C GLN A 34 20.27 0.56 10.29
N GLY A 35 20.49 -0.73 10.15
CA GLY A 35 19.48 -1.77 10.40
C GLY A 35 18.30 -1.74 9.44
N LYS A 36 18.46 -1.21 8.21
CA LYS A 36 17.39 -1.22 7.22
C LYS A 36 17.13 -2.63 6.72
N SER A 37 15.84 -2.95 6.48
CA SER A 37 15.48 -4.27 5.96
C SER A 37 16.05 -4.49 4.55
N PRO A 38 16.38 -5.74 4.16
CA PRO A 38 16.89 -6.06 2.81
C PRO A 38 16.00 -5.51 1.69
N SER A 39 14.68 -5.54 1.87
CA SER A 39 13.71 -4.99 0.92
C SER A 39 13.80 -3.45 0.78
N THR A 40 14.02 -2.75 1.90
CA THR A 40 14.20 -1.29 1.90
C THR A 40 15.50 -0.91 1.23
N ILE A 41 16.59 -1.62 1.54
CA ILE A 41 17.92 -1.41 0.93
C ILE A 41 17.82 -1.61 -0.57
N HIS A 42 17.25 -2.71 -1.04
CA HIS A 42 17.06 -2.98 -2.47
C HIS A 42 16.27 -1.86 -3.17
N THR A 43 15.19 -1.38 -2.56
CA THR A 43 14.35 -0.32 -3.15
C THR A 43 15.11 1.01 -3.26
N TYR A 44 15.92 1.36 -2.26
CA TYR A 44 16.71 2.59 -2.31
C TYR A 44 17.82 2.49 -3.34
N LEU A 45 18.56 1.38 -3.36
CA LEU A 45 19.65 1.17 -4.28
C LEU A 45 19.17 1.07 -5.73
N ALA A 46 18.04 0.44 -6.02
CA ALA A 46 17.51 0.35 -7.38
C ALA A 46 17.29 1.74 -8.02
N GLY A 47 16.79 2.71 -7.25
CA GLY A 47 16.64 4.08 -7.72
C GLY A 47 17.99 4.83 -7.87
N ILE A 48 18.90 4.63 -6.92
CA ILE A 48 20.23 5.27 -6.92
C ILE A 48 21.07 4.71 -8.08
N CYS A 49 21.19 3.41 -8.20
CA CYS A 49 21.93 2.74 -9.26
C CYS A 49 21.47 3.18 -10.65
N ARG A 50 20.15 3.29 -10.85
CA ARG A 50 19.60 3.77 -12.12
C ARG A 50 20.02 5.20 -12.46
N ILE A 51 20.10 6.08 -11.48
CA ILE A 51 20.49 7.48 -11.68
C ILE A 51 22.01 7.60 -11.88
N CYS A 52 22.79 6.81 -11.11
CA CYS A 52 24.25 6.82 -11.18
C CYS A 52 24.81 5.99 -12.35
N GLY A 53 23.98 5.28 -13.12
CA GLY A 53 24.44 4.39 -14.19
C GLY A 53 25.21 3.14 -13.70
N VAL A 54 25.05 2.78 -12.42
CA VAL A 54 25.72 1.62 -11.81
C VAL A 54 24.79 0.41 -11.86
N PRO A 55 25.22 -0.76 -12.35
CA PRO A 55 24.40 -1.95 -12.34
C PRO A 55 24.08 -2.38 -10.90
N LEU A 56 22.81 -2.57 -10.59
CA LEU A 56 22.37 -2.98 -9.24
C LEU A 56 22.89 -4.38 -8.86
N ALA A 57 23.21 -5.21 -9.86
CA ALA A 57 23.78 -6.53 -9.67
C ALA A 57 25.21 -6.48 -9.08
N ASP A 58 25.96 -5.42 -9.35
CA ASP A 58 27.35 -5.25 -8.91
C ASP A 58 27.42 -4.76 -7.45
N ILE A 59 26.30 -4.33 -6.87
CA ILE A 59 26.24 -3.84 -5.49
C ILE A 59 25.95 -4.99 -4.54
N GLN A 60 26.87 -5.22 -3.61
CA GLN A 60 26.70 -6.17 -2.52
C GLN A 60 25.61 -5.65 -1.54
N LYS A 61 24.62 -6.47 -1.27
CA LYS A 61 23.49 -6.15 -0.40
C LYS A 61 22.87 -7.40 0.19
N PRO A 62 22.21 -7.31 1.36
CA PRO A 62 21.54 -8.45 1.96
C PRO A 62 20.43 -8.98 1.03
N ILE A 63 20.37 -10.31 0.92
CA ILE A 63 19.33 -10.99 0.15
C ILE A 63 18.05 -11.03 1.00
N ARG A 64 16.91 -10.79 0.35
CA ARG A 64 15.60 -10.93 0.99
C ARG A 64 15.24 -12.39 1.12
N VAL A 65 15.28 -12.92 2.35
CA VAL A 65 14.72 -14.23 2.69
C VAL A 65 13.28 -14.05 3.15
N VAL A 66 12.33 -14.62 2.41
CA VAL A 66 10.89 -14.41 2.67
C VAL A 66 10.47 -14.96 4.04
N ALA A 67 11.06 -16.07 4.47
CA ALA A 67 10.77 -16.69 5.76
C ALA A 67 11.24 -15.85 6.96
N GLU A 68 12.30 -15.06 6.80
CA GLU A 68 12.88 -14.23 7.85
C GLU A 68 12.30 -12.80 7.89
N ASN A 69 11.52 -12.43 6.86
CA ASN A 69 10.88 -11.12 6.82
C ASN A 69 9.70 -11.06 7.78
N THR A 70 9.95 -10.66 8.99
CA THR A 70 8.92 -10.13 9.87
C THR A 70 8.30 -8.90 9.20
N ARG A 71 7.10 -9.08 8.68
CA ARG A 71 6.32 -7.96 8.14
C ARG A 71 6.00 -7.04 9.31
N SER A 72 6.65 -5.88 9.37
CA SER A 72 6.40 -4.86 10.39
C SER A 72 4.93 -4.35 10.42
N ARG A 73 4.11 -4.79 9.48
CA ARG A 73 2.70 -4.44 9.35
C ARG A 73 1.75 -5.40 10.07
N GLY A 74 2.16 -6.14 11.05
CA GLY A 74 1.26 -7.07 11.76
C GLY A 74 1.31 -6.96 13.27
N THR A 75 2.31 -6.30 13.81
CA THR A 75 2.61 -6.39 15.25
C THR A 75 2.51 -5.09 16.03
N LYS A 76 2.35 -3.95 15.36
CA LYS A 76 2.14 -2.69 16.10
C LYS A 76 0.66 -2.56 16.46
N ALA A 77 0.45 -2.37 17.75
CA ALA A 77 -0.78 -2.03 18.43
C ALA A 77 -1.85 -1.46 17.50
N VAL A 78 -2.57 -2.38 16.88
CA VAL A 78 -3.62 -2.08 15.93
C VAL A 78 -4.84 -1.57 16.69
N ASP A 79 -4.92 -1.84 17.97
CA ASP A 79 -6.14 -1.68 18.75
C ASP A 79 -6.47 -0.22 19.03
N GLU A 80 -5.52 0.61 19.45
CA GLU A 80 -5.73 2.04 19.69
C GLU A 80 -6.01 2.86 18.42
N ARG A 81 -5.46 2.43 17.27
CA ARG A 81 -5.68 3.10 15.98
C ARG A 81 -6.97 2.64 15.28
N LYS A 82 -7.48 1.46 15.59
CA LYS A 82 -8.71 0.92 15.02
C LYS A 82 -9.92 1.71 15.47
N ASP A 83 -10.00 2.00 16.76
CA ASP A 83 -11.14 2.70 17.33
C ASP A 83 -11.19 4.14 16.82
N ALA A 84 -10.06 4.85 16.78
CA ALA A 84 -9.97 6.19 16.21
C ALA A 84 -10.34 6.25 14.72
N GLY A 85 -10.02 5.21 13.95
CA GLY A 85 -10.37 5.12 12.55
C GLY A 85 -11.86 4.88 12.32
N ARG A 86 -12.49 4.03 13.14
CA ARG A 86 -13.92 3.75 13.07
C ARG A 86 -14.75 4.95 13.48
N GLU A 87 -14.37 5.63 14.56
CA GLU A 87 -15.03 6.86 15.01
C GLU A 87 -14.94 7.98 13.98
N ALA A 88 -13.79 8.12 13.30
CA ALA A 88 -13.58 9.19 12.32
C ALA A 88 -14.38 9.01 11.03
N SER A 89 -14.66 7.77 10.61
CA SER A 89 -15.43 7.45 9.39
C SER A 89 -16.04 6.06 9.52
N PRO A 90 -17.10 5.89 10.31
CA PRO A 90 -17.69 4.57 10.62
C PRO A 90 -18.18 3.86 9.35
N ARG A 91 -18.85 4.58 8.46
CA ARG A 91 -19.38 4.05 7.21
C ARG A 91 -18.28 3.45 6.31
N LEU A 92 -17.18 4.19 6.10
CA LEU A 92 -16.04 3.68 5.32
C LEU A 92 -15.33 2.53 6.03
N TYR A 93 -15.18 2.60 7.34
CA TYR A 93 -14.53 1.55 8.12
C TYR A 93 -15.29 0.22 8.03
N ASP A 94 -16.60 0.24 8.27
CA ASP A 94 -17.44 -0.96 8.24
C ASP A 94 -17.47 -1.56 6.81
N PHE A 95 -17.64 -0.73 5.79
CA PHE A 95 -17.55 -1.16 4.39
C PHE A 95 -16.18 -1.75 4.02
N ALA A 96 -15.09 -1.12 4.45
CA ALA A 96 -13.74 -1.58 4.16
C ALA A 96 -13.40 -2.91 4.85
N SER A 97 -14.01 -3.18 6.00
CA SER A 97 -13.89 -4.45 6.70
C SER A 97 -14.50 -5.61 5.91
N ILE A 98 -15.55 -5.34 5.14
CA ILE A 98 -16.24 -6.31 4.27
C ILE A 98 -15.53 -6.46 2.93
N VAL A 99 -15.21 -5.33 2.27
CA VAL A 99 -14.82 -5.35 0.85
C VAL A 99 -13.34 -5.58 0.64
N GLY A 100 -12.48 -5.04 1.49
CA GLY A 100 -11.04 -5.31 1.48
C GLY A 100 -10.28 -4.91 0.20
N ILE A 101 -10.68 -3.87 -0.52
CA ILE A 101 -9.96 -3.31 -1.67
C ILE A 101 -8.85 -2.33 -1.25
N ARG A 102 -8.09 -1.78 -2.20
CA ARG A 102 -7.00 -0.84 -1.89
C ARG A 102 -7.51 0.58 -1.71
N ARG A 103 -6.80 1.39 -0.92
CA ARG A 103 -7.17 2.79 -0.65
C ARG A 103 -7.50 3.58 -1.93
N ASN A 104 -6.67 3.48 -2.95
CA ASN A 104 -6.91 4.19 -4.21
C ASN A 104 -8.13 3.68 -4.96
N GLU A 105 -8.53 2.44 -4.73
CA GLU A 105 -9.71 1.83 -5.34
C GLU A 105 -10.99 2.38 -4.69
N TYR A 106 -11.01 2.62 -3.36
CA TYR A 106 -12.13 3.30 -2.68
C TYR A 106 -12.36 4.73 -3.19
N LEU A 107 -11.28 5.48 -3.49
CA LEU A 107 -11.39 6.85 -4.02
C LEU A 107 -12.10 6.94 -5.37
N HIS A 108 -12.15 5.83 -6.11
CA HIS A 108 -12.72 5.78 -7.46
C HIS A 108 -13.98 4.93 -7.54
N LEU A 109 -14.50 4.42 -6.41
CA LEU A 109 -15.77 3.72 -6.39
C LEU A 109 -16.93 4.67 -6.68
N ARG A 110 -17.82 4.21 -7.55
CA ARG A 110 -19.00 4.93 -7.98
C ARG A 110 -20.28 4.24 -7.51
N PRO A 111 -21.42 4.93 -7.47
CA PRO A 111 -22.71 4.34 -7.11
C PRO A 111 -23.14 3.18 -8.03
N ASP A 112 -22.65 3.13 -9.27
CA ASP A 112 -22.97 2.10 -10.27
C ASP A 112 -21.93 0.94 -10.31
N ASP A 113 -21.04 0.84 -9.32
CA ASP A 113 -20.03 -0.21 -9.24
C ASP A 113 -20.48 -1.47 -8.49
N LEU A 114 -21.73 -1.53 -8.00
CA LEU A 114 -22.30 -2.76 -7.51
C LEU A 114 -22.75 -3.61 -8.72
N ALA A 115 -22.14 -4.76 -8.90
CA ALA A 115 -22.26 -5.60 -10.07
C ALA A 115 -22.48 -7.07 -9.69
N LYS A 116 -22.63 -7.93 -10.70
CA LYS A 116 -22.60 -9.38 -10.56
C LYS A 116 -21.48 -9.97 -11.41
N ASP A 117 -20.90 -11.07 -10.96
CA ASP A 117 -19.97 -11.86 -11.76
C ASP A 117 -20.72 -12.71 -12.80
N ASP A 118 -19.99 -13.46 -13.63
CA ASP A 118 -20.55 -14.33 -14.67
C ASP A 118 -21.41 -15.47 -14.11
N PHE A 119 -21.32 -15.74 -12.81
CA PHE A 119 -22.13 -16.73 -12.09
C PHE A 119 -23.32 -16.13 -11.35
N GLY A 120 -23.54 -14.82 -11.46
CA GLY A 120 -24.61 -14.09 -10.79
C GLY A 120 -24.32 -13.71 -9.34
N ASN A 121 -23.10 -13.95 -8.81
CA ASN A 121 -22.74 -13.57 -7.46
C ASN A 121 -22.52 -12.05 -7.34
N PRO A 122 -22.91 -11.42 -6.21
CA PRO A 122 -22.72 -10.01 -6.00
C PRO A 122 -21.23 -9.67 -5.89
N CYS A 123 -20.83 -8.62 -6.59
CA CYS A 123 -19.46 -8.15 -6.67
C CYS A 123 -19.40 -6.63 -6.68
N ILE A 124 -18.26 -6.09 -6.28
CA ILE A 124 -17.91 -4.69 -6.53
C ILE A 124 -16.97 -4.62 -7.72
N LEU A 125 -17.33 -3.80 -8.69
CA LEU A 125 -16.49 -3.51 -9.84
C LEU A 125 -15.41 -2.50 -9.47
N VAL A 126 -14.17 -2.95 -9.44
CA VAL A 126 -13.00 -2.06 -9.36
C VAL A 126 -12.54 -1.76 -10.78
N ARG A 127 -12.91 -0.59 -11.31
CA ARG A 127 -12.66 -0.20 -12.72
C ARG A 127 -11.17 -0.11 -13.03
N LYS A 128 -10.37 0.38 -12.08
CA LYS A 128 -8.93 0.61 -12.25
C LYS A 128 -8.15 0.17 -11.01
N GLY A 129 -7.87 -1.11 -10.91
CA GLY A 129 -7.05 -1.69 -9.85
C GLY A 129 -5.54 -1.54 -10.10
N LYS A 130 -4.73 -2.26 -9.32
CA LYS A 130 -3.27 -2.23 -9.45
C LYS A 130 -2.82 -2.60 -10.87
N GLY A 131 -2.00 -1.72 -11.47
CA GLY A 131 -1.55 -1.88 -12.86
C GLY A 131 -2.62 -1.55 -13.91
N GLY A 132 -3.67 -0.79 -13.53
CA GLY A 132 -4.75 -0.39 -14.43
C GLY A 132 -5.78 -1.50 -14.72
N LYS A 133 -5.67 -2.66 -14.07
CA LYS A 133 -6.54 -3.81 -14.34
C LYS A 133 -7.92 -3.62 -13.73
N ARG A 134 -8.96 -3.94 -14.51
CA ARG A 134 -10.32 -4.13 -14.02
C ARG A 134 -10.38 -5.42 -13.21
N GLN A 135 -11.07 -5.42 -12.07
CA GLN A 135 -11.30 -6.60 -11.24
C GLN A 135 -12.68 -6.57 -10.60
N LEU A 136 -13.23 -7.74 -10.31
CA LEU A 136 -14.43 -7.91 -9.52
C LEU A 136 -14.03 -8.38 -8.12
N GLN A 137 -14.47 -7.65 -7.10
CA GLN A 137 -14.30 -8.04 -5.71
C GLN A 137 -15.59 -8.69 -5.22
N ARG A 138 -15.54 -9.97 -4.93
CA ARG A 138 -16.71 -10.73 -4.47
C ARG A 138 -17.17 -10.27 -3.08
N ILE A 139 -18.49 -10.24 -2.92
CA ILE A 139 -19.18 -9.98 -1.66
C ILE A 139 -19.82 -11.31 -1.22
N LEU A 140 -19.77 -11.64 0.05
CA LEU A 140 -20.48 -12.81 0.57
C LEU A 140 -21.98 -12.51 0.65
N PRO A 141 -22.85 -13.50 0.45
CA PRO A 141 -24.31 -13.28 0.45
C PRO A 141 -24.82 -12.59 1.71
N GLU A 142 -24.30 -12.98 2.87
CA GLU A 142 -24.65 -12.42 4.18
C GLU A 142 -24.21 -10.96 4.38
N GLU A 143 -23.30 -10.46 3.56
CA GLU A 143 -22.75 -9.10 3.63
C GLU A 143 -23.45 -8.15 2.63
N LEU A 144 -24.24 -8.69 1.74
CA LEU A 144 -24.80 -7.95 0.60
C LEU A 144 -25.65 -6.76 1.04
N ASP A 145 -26.48 -6.93 2.04
CA ASP A 145 -27.39 -5.86 2.49
C ASP A 145 -26.61 -4.69 3.13
N ALA A 146 -25.57 -5.00 3.90
CA ALA A 146 -24.67 -3.97 4.44
C ALA A 146 -23.94 -3.20 3.34
N VAL A 147 -23.49 -3.89 2.29
CA VAL A 147 -22.87 -3.28 1.13
C VAL A 147 -23.87 -2.42 0.35
N LYS A 148 -25.07 -2.92 0.07
CA LYS A 148 -26.14 -2.17 -0.63
C LYS A 148 -26.49 -0.89 0.09
N ALA A 149 -26.63 -0.91 1.41
CA ALA A 149 -26.94 0.27 2.20
C ALA A 149 -25.92 1.41 1.99
N VAL A 150 -24.65 1.07 1.72
CA VAL A 150 -23.62 2.05 1.39
C VAL A 150 -23.78 2.58 -0.03
N PHE A 151 -24.12 1.73 -1.00
CA PHE A 151 -24.36 2.10 -2.40
C PHE A 151 -25.63 2.93 -2.57
N ASP A 152 -26.64 2.70 -1.76
CA ASP A 152 -27.92 3.45 -1.76
C ASP A 152 -27.74 4.88 -1.21
N ASN A 153 -26.63 5.16 -0.52
CA ASN A 153 -26.30 6.45 0.06
C ASN A 153 -24.92 6.95 -0.39
N PRO A 154 -24.68 7.21 -1.67
CA PRO A 154 -23.40 7.69 -2.18
C PRO A 154 -23.10 9.11 -1.70
N ALA A 155 -21.82 9.48 -1.65
CA ALA A 155 -21.41 10.82 -1.29
C ALA A 155 -21.80 11.86 -2.38
N ASP A 156 -21.71 11.46 -3.65
CA ASP A 156 -22.18 12.23 -4.80
C ASP A 156 -22.45 11.30 -6.01
N ALA A 157 -22.83 11.87 -7.15
CA ALA A 157 -23.15 11.11 -8.36
C ALA A 157 -21.96 10.31 -8.93
N ASN A 158 -20.73 10.64 -8.56
CA ASN A 158 -19.51 10.04 -9.10
C ASN A 158 -18.68 9.27 -8.06
N HIS A 159 -18.94 9.48 -6.77
CA HIS A 159 -18.14 8.91 -5.69
C HIS A 159 -19.02 8.29 -4.62
N LEU A 160 -18.66 7.08 -4.23
CA LEU A 160 -19.32 6.38 -3.14
C LEU A 160 -18.96 6.99 -1.78
N PHE A 161 -17.73 7.44 -1.61
CA PHE A 161 -17.20 8.06 -0.39
C PHE A 161 -16.71 9.47 -0.65
N SER A 162 -16.95 10.37 0.30
CA SER A 162 -16.46 11.74 0.28
C SER A 162 -14.93 11.80 0.58
N LYS A 163 -14.32 12.93 0.25
CA LYS A 163 -12.91 13.18 0.59
C LYS A 163 -12.66 13.17 2.09
N ASP A 164 -13.63 13.63 2.88
CA ASP A 164 -13.53 13.69 4.34
C ASP A 164 -13.60 12.29 4.96
N GLU A 165 -14.44 11.41 4.43
CA GLU A 165 -14.46 9.99 4.81
C GLU A 165 -13.14 9.28 4.48
N MET A 166 -12.50 9.65 3.38
CA MET A 166 -11.23 9.08 2.90
C MET A 166 -10.00 9.63 3.64
N ASN A 167 -10.15 10.11 4.87
CA ASN A 167 -9.06 10.60 5.70
C ASN A 167 -8.01 9.52 6.00
N ASN A 168 -6.85 9.93 6.56
CA ASN A 168 -5.72 9.04 6.83
C ASN A 168 -5.81 8.30 8.18
N LYS A 169 -6.91 8.45 8.93
CA LYS A 169 -7.07 7.84 10.26
C LYS A 169 -7.41 6.35 10.17
N ILE A 170 -7.97 5.88 9.03
CA ILE A 170 -8.30 4.47 8.82
C ILE A 170 -7.13 3.75 8.13
N ASP A 171 -6.65 2.66 8.72
CA ASP A 171 -5.70 1.75 8.07
C ASP A 171 -6.43 0.77 7.15
N LEU A 172 -6.86 1.26 5.98
CA LEU A 172 -7.52 0.46 4.94
C LEU A 172 -6.67 -0.72 4.46
N HIS A 173 -5.34 -0.63 4.59
CA HIS A 173 -4.47 -1.74 4.20
C HIS A 173 -4.51 -2.88 5.21
N HIS A 174 -4.64 -2.55 6.48
CA HIS A 174 -4.82 -3.54 7.54
C HIS A 174 -6.17 -4.24 7.42
N LEU A 175 -7.28 -3.49 7.25
CA LEU A 175 -8.60 -4.06 7.04
C LEU A 175 -8.63 -5.01 5.83
N ARG A 176 -7.97 -4.64 4.73
CA ARG A 176 -7.79 -5.54 3.59
C ARG A 176 -7.02 -6.81 3.93
N ALA A 177 -5.98 -6.74 4.77
CA ALA A 177 -5.22 -7.92 5.18
C ALA A 177 -6.06 -8.86 6.05
N LEU A 178 -6.84 -8.30 6.97
CA LEU A 178 -7.79 -9.08 7.79
C LEU A 178 -8.85 -9.76 6.92
N ARG A 179 -9.43 -9.02 5.97
CA ARG A 179 -10.42 -9.58 5.04
C ARG A 179 -9.83 -10.75 4.22
N ALA A 180 -8.62 -10.58 3.70
CA ALA A 180 -7.96 -11.66 2.98
C ALA A 180 -7.77 -12.92 3.86
N GLN A 181 -7.41 -12.76 5.14
CA GLN A 181 -7.29 -13.88 6.06
C GLN A 181 -8.63 -14.59 6.30
N GLN A 182 -9.74 -13.86 6.37
CA GLN A 182 -11.08 -14.46 6.53
C GLN A 182 -11.49 -15.27 5.30
N MET A 183 -11.17 -14.78 4.10
CA MET A 183 -11.56 -15.42 2.83
C MET A 183 -10.74 -16.68 2.51
N TYR A 184 -9.57 -16.86 3.13
CA TYR A 184 -8.68 -18.02 2.91
C TYR A 184 -8.74 -19.07 4.04
N ARG A 185 -9.63 -18.91 5.01
CA ARG A 185 -9.94 -19.92 6.04
C ARG A 185 -11.13 -20.76 5.60
#